data_c2229c11ce7b5741c5499686c98869a0
#
_entry.id   c2229c11ce7b5741c5499686c98869a0
#
_cell.length_a   1.000
_cell.length_b   1.000
_cell.length_c   1.000
_cell.angle_alpha   90.00
_cell.angle_beta   90.00
_cell.angle_gamma   90.00
#
_symmetry.space_group_name_H-M   'P 1'
#
loop_
_entity.id
_entity.type
_entity.pdbx_description
1 polymer ?
#
loop_
_entity_poly.entity_id
_entity_poly.type
_entity_poly.pdbx_seq_one_letter_code
_entity_poly.pdbx_strand_id
1 'polypeptide(L)'
;GGAGYTGGANQSGGLGGGGTGNSSVDGNQNGTANTGGGAGAEGSQATNNAGNGGSGVVILRYPSSATINQIGGLTLTTFTESSDKVTAITAGTGQVYWE
;
A
#
# COMPACT_ATOMS: atom_id res chain seq x y z
N GLY A 1 -7.08 -7.53 -1.63
CA GLY A 1 -6.26 -8.75 -1.64
C GLY A 1 -5.68 -9.03 -3.00
N GLY A 2 -4.61 -9.81 -3.02
CA GLY A 2 -3.99 -10.28 -4.25
C GLY A 2 -4.86 -11.31 -4.97
N ALA A 3 -4.66 -11.47 -6.27
CA ALA A 3 -5.41 -12.42 -7.07
C ALA A 3 -4.74 -13.79 -7.14
N GLY A 4 -5.56 -14.83 -7.20
CA GLY A 4 -5.10 -16.17 -7.50
C GLY A 4 -4.86 -16.37 -8.99
N TYR A 5 -4.27 -17.50 -9.33
CA TYR A 5 -4.09 -17.94 -10.71
C TYR A 5 -5.10 -19.05 -11.04
N THR A 6 -5.77 -18.93 -12.19
CA THR A 6 -6.67 -19.97 -12.70
C THR A 6 -6.42 -20.23 -14.18
N GLY A 7 -5.78 -21.38 -14.47
CA GLY A 7 -5.80 -22.00 -15.81
C GLY A 7 -5.35 -21.16 -17.03
N GLY A 8 -4.35 -20.32 -16.90
CA GLY A 8 -3.75 -19.61 -18.04
C GLY A 8 -4.28 -18.19 -18.29
N ALA A 9 -5.20 -17.70 -17.48
CA ALA A 9 -5.68 -16.32 -17.59
C ALA A 9 -5.19 -15.46 -16.42
N ASN A 10 -4.78 -14.24 -16.72
CA ASN A 10 -4.41 -13.26 -15.71
C ASN A 10 -5.67 -12.84 -14.93
N GLN A 11 -5.55 -12.80 -13.61
CA GLN A 11 -6.62 -12.35 -12.73
C GLN A 11 -6.23 -11.02 -12.10
N SER A 12 -7.09 -10.04 -12.24
CA SER A 12 -6.85 -8.72 -11.63
C SER A 12 -6.91 -8.79 -10.11
N GLY A 13 -6.01 -8.07 -9.46
CA GLY A 13 -6.06 -7.87 -8.02
C GLY A 13 -7.26 -7.03 -7.61
N GLY A 14 -7.60 -7.06 -6.33
CA GLY A 14 -8.66 -6.23 -5.77
C GLY A 14 -8.35 -4.73 -5.87
N LEU A 15 -9.39 -3.91 -5.95
CA LEU A 15 -9.28 -2.45 -6.11
C LEU A 15 -8.51 -1.73 -4.98
N GLY A 16 -8.34 -2.37 -3.84
CA GLY A 16 -7.54 -1.86 -2.73
C GLY A 16 -6.03 -2.12 -2.87
N GLY A 17 -5.52 -2.18 -4.10
CA GLY A 17 -4.08 -2.31 -4.35
C GLY A 17 -3.55 -3.74 -4.39
N GLY A 18 -4.41 -4.73 -4.57
CA GLY A 18 -3.97 -6.12 -4.72
C GLY A 18 -3.18 -6.38 -6.00
N GLY A 19 -2.16 -7.22 -5.93
CA GLY A 19 -1.39 -7.66 -7.08
C GLY A 19 -2.16 -8.60 -8.00
N THR A 20 -1.81 -8.60 -9.28
CA THR A 20 -2.42 -9.44 -10.32
C THR A 20 -1.88 -10.87 -10.26
N GLY A 21 -2.77 -11.85 -10.31
CA GLY A 21 -2.36 -13.26 -10.53
C GLY A 21 -2.01 -13.46 -12.01
N ASN A 22 -0.80 -13.95 -12.29
CA ASN A 22 -0.31 -13.97 -13.67
C ASN A 22 0.43 -15.28 -14.00
N SER A 23 0.24 -15.73 -15.23
CA SER A 23 0.84 -16.98 -15.73
C SER A 23 2.15 -16.81 -16.48
N SER A 24 2.50 -15.62 -16.94
CA SER A 24 3.55 -15.50 -17.96
C SER A 24 4.37 -14.21 -17.93
N VAL A 25 4.08 -13.25 -17.07
CA VAL A 25 4.80 -11.97 -17.08
C VAL A 25 5.18 -11.55 -15.65
N ASP A 26 6.45 -11.24 -15.50
CA ASP A 26 7.01 -10.71 -14.26
C ASP A 26 6.50 -9.32 -13.91
N GLY A 27 6.37 -9.07 -12.64
CA GLY A 27 6.34 -7.73 -12.07
C GLY A 27 4.97 -7.16 -11.72
N ASN A 28 3.88 -7.76 -12.17
CA ASN A 28 2.54 -7.27 -11.84
C ASN A 28 1.90 -7.94 -10.62
N GLN A 29 2.59 -8.90 -10.04
CA GLN A 29 2.10 -9.64 -8.88
C GLN A 29 2.26 -8.88 -7.56
N ASN A 30 3.04 -7.82 -7.56
CA ASN A 30 3.23 -7.02 -6.35
C ASN A 30 1.95 -6.27 -5.97
N GLY A 31 1.68 -6.21 -4.68
CA GLY A 31 0.69 -5.28 -4.15
C GLY A 31 1.15 -3.83 -4.36
N THR A 32 0.20 -2.92 -4.58
CA THR A 32 0.50 -1.50 -4.76
C THR A 32 1.06 -0.90 -3.48
N ALA A 33 2.14 -0.15 -3.61
CA ALA A 33 2.76 0.54 -2.48
C ALA A 33 1.78 1.50 -1.78
N ASN A 34 1.90 1.62 -0.48
CA ASN A 34 1.09 2.50 0.37
C ASN A 34 -0.42 2.17 0.37
N THR A 35 -0.77 0.91 0.14
CA THR A 35 -2.16 0.43 0.19
C THR A 35 -2.37 -0.73 1.15
N GLY A 36 -1.32 -1.44 1.53
CA GLY A 36 -1.43 -2.70 2.26
C GLY A 36 -2.00 -3.84 1.41
N GLY A 37 -1.99 -3.69 0.09
CA GLY A 37 -2.49 -4.71 -0.83
C GLY A 37 -1.65 -5.99 -0.81
N GLY A 38 -2.30 -7.14 -0.87
CA GLY A 38 -1.62 -8.43 -0.94
C GLY A 38 -1.01 -8.70 -2.31
N ALA A 39 -0.01 -9.57 -2.36
CA ALA A 39 0.56 -10.04 -3.62
C ALA A 39 -0.39 -10.93 -4.40
N GLY A 40 -0.24 -10.96 -5.69
CA GLY A 40 -0.86 -11.94 -6.56
C GLY A 40 -0.05 -13.24 -6.63
N ALA A 41 -0.72 -14.32 -7.01
CA ALA A 41 -0.09 -15.62 -7.16
C ALA A 41 0.67 -15.74 -8.48
N GLU A 42 1.71 -16.55 -8.46
CA GLU A 42 2.42 -16.99 -9.65
C GLU A 42 1.64 -18.09 -10.36
N GLY A 43 1.74 -18.13 -11.69
CA GLY A 43 1.22 -19.21 -12.51
C GLY A 43 2.21 -20.38 -12.64
N SER A 44 1.70 -21.56 -12.89
CA SER A 44 2.49 -22.80 -12.94
C SER A 44 3.54 -22.87 -14.07
N GLN A 45 3.51 -21.95 -15.00
CA GLN A 45 4.44 -21.89 -16.12
C GLN A 45 5.48 -20.77 -16.01
N ALA A 46 5.40 -19.98 -14.97
CA ALA A 46 6.35 -18.90 -14.76
C ALA A 46 7.60 -19.42 -14.05
N THR A 47 8.75 -18.97 -14.49
CA THR A 47 10.03 -19.18 -13.79
C THR A 47 10.23 -18.14 -12.68
N ASN A 48 9.20 -17.42 -12.35
CA ASN A 48 9.24 -16.19 -11.59
C ASN A 48 8.57 -16.36 -10.24
N ASN A 49 9.05 -15.63 -9.28
CA ASN A 49 8.53 -15.70 -7.90
C ASN A 49 7.19 -14.98 -7.79
N ALA A 50 6.34 -15.47 -6.91
CA ALA A 50 5.16 -14.74 -6.48
C ALA A 50 5.52 -13.33 -6.02
N GLY A 51 4.59 -12.40 -6.16
CA GLY A 51 4.83 -11.01 -5.80
C GLY A 51 5.00 -10.77 -4.31
N ASN A 52 5.38 -9.57 -3.95
CA ASN A 52 5.43 -9.08 -2.59
C ASN A 52 4.15 -8.30 -2.26
N GLY A 53 3.73 -8.32 -1.01
CA GLY A 53 2.69 -7.43 -0.55
C GLY A 53 3.11 -5.95 -0.66
N GLY A 54 2.17 -5.06 -0.90
CA GLY A 54 2.41 -3.63 -0.88
C GLY A 54 2.63 -3.10 0.53
N SER A 55 3.41 -2.04 0.66
CA SER A 55 3.55 -1.35 1.93
C SER A 55 2.20 -0.76 2.39
N GLY A 56 2.04 -0.64 3.71
CA GLY A 56 0.86 -0.02 4.30
C GLY A 56 0.92 1.50 4.32
N VAL A 57 -0.15 2.10 4.81
CA VAL A 57 -0.26 3.54 5.05
C VAL A 57 -1.04 3.77 6.35
N VAL A 58 -0.66 4.78 7.11
CA VAL A 58 -1.46 5.28 8.24
C VAL A 58 -1.98 6.66 7.87
N ILE A 59 -3.29 6.86 7.97
CA ILE A 59 -3.94 8.14 7.66
C ILE A 59 -4.55 8.68 8.96
N LEU A 60 -4.17 9.90 9.32
CA LEU A 60 -4.64 10.60 10.51
C LEU A 60 -5.39 11.85 10.09
N ARG A 61 -6.58 12.05 10.64
CA ARG A 61 -7.39 13.25 10.46
C ARG A 61 -7.57 13.95 11.80
N TYR A 62 -7.32 15.23 11.82
CA TYR A 62 -7.38 16.04 13.06
C TYR A 62 -7.72 17.49 12.74
N PRO A 63 -8.21 18.28 13.74
CA PRO A 63 -8.54 19.68 13.51
C PRO A 63 -7.36 20.49 12.99
N SER A 64 -7.63 21.42 12.09
CA SER A 64 -6.58 22.23 11.45
C SER A 64 -5.82 23.12 12.43
N SER A 65 -6.39 23.39 13.61
CA SER A 65 -5.73 24.13 14.69
C SER A 65 -4.61 23.34 15.38
N ALA A 66 -4.60 22.02 15.25
CA ALA A 66 -3.54 21.18 15.78
C ALA A 66 -2.36 21.07 14.81
N THR A 67 -1.16 20.97 15.36
CA THR A 67 0.06 20.75 14.59
C THR A 67 0.63 19.38 14.92
N ILE A 68 0.83 18.55 13.90
CA ILE A 68 1.45 17.24 14.06
C ILE A 68 2.97 17.38 14.09
N ASN A 69 3.59 16.70 15.03
CA ASN A 69 5.05 16.60 15.16
C ASN A 69 5.45 15.13 15.20
N GLN A 70 6.72 14.85 14.91
CA GLN A 70 7.24 13.49 14.95
C GLN A 70 8.56 13.41 15.71
N ILE A 71 8.79 12.24 16.31
CA ILE A 71 10.09 11.81 16.83
C ILE A 71 10.45 10.53 16.09
N GLY A 72 11.60 10.53 15.43
CA GLY A 72 12.06 9.40 14.62
C GLY A 72 12.13 9.74 13.14
N GLY A 73 12.12 8.74 12.29
CA GLY A 73 12.32 8.87 10.84
C GLY A 73 11.07 8.55 10.03
N LEU A 74 9.93 9.16 10.35
CA LEU A 74 8.69 8.94 9.59
C LEU A 74 8.67 9.78 8.31
N THR A 75 8.19 9.19 7.23
CA THR A 75 7.84 9.91 6.01
C THR A 75 6.35 10.24 6.06
N LEU A 76 6.03 11.52 6.16
CA LEU A 76 4.65 11.97 6.25
C LEU A 76 4.37 13.15 5.31
N THR A 77 3.12 13.22 4.84
CA THR A 77 2.61 14.30 4.00
C THR A 77 1.30 14.79 4.57
N THR A 78 1.17 16.10 4.79
CA THR A 78 -0.02 16.72 5.37
C THR A 78 -0.66 17.67 4.37
N PHE A 79 -1.98 17.62 4.28
CA PHE A 79 -2.76 18.62 3.55
C PHE A 79 -3.97 19.06 4.39
N THR A 80 -4.47 20.24 4.10
CA THR A 80 -5.66 20.80 4.75
C THR A 80 -6.91 20.48 3.94
N GLU A 81 -7.92 19.95 4.60
CA GLU A 81 -9.20 19.67 3.99
C GLU A 81 -10.32 20.27 4.85
N SER A 82 -10.91 21.36 4.38
CA SER A 82 -11.92 22.12 5.13
C SER A 82 -11.35 22.63 6.46
N SER A 83 -11.97 22.30 7.59
CA SER A 83 -11.49 22.66 8.93
C SER A 83 -10.54 21.65 9.55
N ASP A 84 -10.14 20.63 8.80
CA ASP A 84 -9.28 19.56 9.27
C ASP A 84 -7.95 19.50 8.48
N LYS A 85 -6.97 18.86 9.08
CA LYS A 85 -5.76 18.38 8.40
C LYS A 85 -5.81 16.88 8.28
N VAL A 86 -5.26 16.38 7.18
CA VAL A 86 -5.08 14.95 6.94
C VAL A 86 -3.59 14.69 6.70
N THR A 87 -3.02 13.78 7.47
CA THR A 87 -1.63 13.36 7.33
C THR A 87 -1.57 11.89 6.95
N ALA A 88 -0.88 11.60 5.85
CA ALA A 88 -0.55 10.24 5.44
C ALA A 88 0.90 9.91 5.83
N ILE A 89 1.09 8.80 6.52
CA ILE A 89 2.40 8.27 6.90
C ILE A 89 2.64 7.02 6.08
N THR A 90 3.67 7.07 5.22
CA THR A 90 3.91 6.04 4.21
C THR A 90 5.16 5.20 4.46
N ALA A 91 6.03 5.62 5.36
CA ALA A 91 7.26 4.90 5.66
C ALA A 91 7.86 5.31 7.00
N GLY A 92 8.77 4.50 7.49
CA GLY A 92 9.61 4.82 8.63
C GLY A 92 9.16 4.22 9.94
N THR A 93 9.91 4.55 10.98
CA THR A 93 9.63 4.16 12.38
C THR A 93 9.73 5.39 13.24
N GLY A 94 8.77 5.58 14.13
CA GLY A 94 8.77 6.75 15.01
C GLY A 94 7.45 6.92 15.75
N GLN A 95 7.30 8.08 16.35
CA GLN A 95 6.11 8.47 17.09
C GLN A 95 5.60 9.80 16.56
N VAL A 96 4.29 10.01 16.65
CA VAL A 96 3.66 11.29 16.36
C VAL A 96 2.97 11.84 17.61
N TYR A 97 2.94 13.17 17.71
CA TYR A 97 2.23 13.88 18.77
C TYR A 97 1.72 15.22 18.23
N TRP A 98 0.75 15.80 18.92
CA TRP A 98 0.16 17.09 18.54
C TRP A 98 0.44 18.16 19.56
N GLU A 99 0.64 19.35 19.07
CA GLU A 99 0.72 20.57 19.86
C GLU A 99 -0.49 21.47 19.65
#